data_9fc1c96b6db1d0605c8b1aeee5af7f04
#
_entry.id   9fc1c96b6db1d0605c8b1aeee5af7f04
#
_cell.length_a   1.000
_cell.length_b   1.000
_cell.length_c   1.000
_cell.angle_alpha   90.00
_cell.angle_beta   90.00
_cell.angle_gamma   90.00
#
_symmetry.space_group_name_H-M   'P 1'
#
loop_
_entity.id
_entity.type
_entity.pdbx_description
1 polymer ?
#
loop_
_entity_poly.entity_id
_entity_poly.type
_entity_poly.pdbx_seq_one_letter_code
_entity_poly.pdbx_strand_id
1 'polypeptide(L)'
;MKVYYLNRERFSKGDTKIAFEFAKKLILENPNLKILTFLVYQQRQYEAFLSEMGFTKQHYKNHGFVAKNGVRIQIHTIKTYNPDYQFVGSPQHEVLIAVGVPPRELEKYEDKSDIYACIVIPWLLDENVSFLNLHEAINIETNESVATNYNIDQRVVNAINWLKATSYPNEGYHHPNDEKRLQEMSNALAHYSVPLDYDSVIYCGMHNGLLPSASRQTANAFVKAQQRKFPVKGEQNYPFYKRMMETKEH
;
A
#
# COMPACT_ATOMS: atom_id res chain seq x y z
N MET A 1 1.16 -5.86 -4.81
CA MET A 1 1.53 -6.55 -3.55
C MET A 1 0.28 -7.11 -2.88
N LYS A 2 0.28 -8.38 -2.45
CA LYS A 2 -0.80 -8.95 -1.62
C LYS A 2 -0.55 -8.61 -0.15
N VAL A 3 -1.61 -8.26 0.60
CA VAL A 3 -1.47 -7.96 2.02
C VAL A 3 -2.17 -9.04 2.85
N TYR A 4 -1.44 -9.56 3.81
CA TYR A 4 -1.93 -10.52 4.82
C TYR A 4 -1.75 -9.92 6.20
N TYR A 5 -2.51 -10.38 7.19
CA TYR A 5 -2.37 -9.87 8.56
C TYR A 5 -2.72 -10.93 9.61
N LEU A 6 -2.23 -10.70 10.83
CA LEU A 6 -2.68 -11.38 12.04
C LEU A 6 -3.74 -10.53 12.73
N ASN A 7 -4.92 -11.09 12.94
CA ASN A 7 -6.00 -10.41 13.64
C ASN A 7 -5.76 -10.50 15.17
N ARG A 8 -4.94 -9.60 15.68
CA ARG A 8 -4.64 -9.46 17.11
C ARG A 8 -4.87 -8.03 17.54
N GLU A 9 -5.64 -7.82 18.60
CA GLU A 9 -5.82 -6.47 19.18
C GLU A 9 -4.47 -5.85 19.53
N ARG A 10 -3.54 -6.67 20.02
CA ARG A 10 -2.19 -6.28 20.40
C ARG A 10 -1.20 -7.38 20.05
N PHE A 11 0.00 -6.98 19.65
CA PHE A 11 1.13 -7.88 19.43
C PHE A 11 1.36 -8.79 20.65
N SER A 12 1.55 -10.07 20.40
CA SER A 12 1.82 -11.07 21.41
C SER A 12 3.00 -11.97 21.08
N LYS A 13 3.51 -12.65 22.11
CA LYS A 13 4.54 -13.65 21.95
C LYS A 13 4.04 -14.78 21.04
N GLY A 14 4.86 -15.18 20.08
CA GLY A 14 4.52 -16.24 19.10
C GLY A 14 3.92 -15.75 17.79
N ASP A 15 3.39 -14.51 17.72
CA ASP A 15 2.81 -13.97 16.48
C ASP A 15 3.81 -13.94 15.31
N THR A 16 5.06 -13.61 15.61
CA THR A 16 6.14 -13.63 14.60
C THR A 16 6.38 -15.03 14.05
N LYS A 17 6.27 -16.07 14.90
CA LYS A 17 6.41 -17.47 14.48
C LYS A 17 5.25 -17.89 13.59
N ILE A 18 4.02 -17.51 13.91
CA ILE A 18 2.84 -17.80 13.08
C ILE A 18 3.01 -17.17 11.69
N ALA A 19 3.38 -15.89 11.62
CA ALA A 19 3.63 -15.19 10.36
C ALA A 19 4.78 -15.82 9.56
N PHE A 20 5.83 -16.27 10.23
CA PHE A 20 6.96 -16.95 9.58
C PHE A 20 6.56 -18.30 8.97
N GLU A 21 5.78 -19.11 9.69
CA GLU A 21 5.29 -20.39 9.15
C GLU A 21 4.36 -20.16 7.95
N PHE A 22 3.52 -19.13 7.98
CA PHE A 22 2.71 -18.74 6.83
C PHE A 22 3.58 -18.28 5.65
N ALA A 23 4.59 -17.43 5.88
CA ALA A 23 5.52 -17.00 4.84
C ALA A 23 6.26 -18.19 4.20
N LYS A 24 6.67 -19.19 4.99
CA LYS A 24 7.29 -20.43 4.48
C LYS A 24 6.34 -21.17 3.55
N LYS A 25 5.04 -21.24 3.88
CA LYS A 25 4.03 -21.85 3.01
C LYS A 25 3.95 -21.11 1.68
N LEU A 26 3.87 -19.79 1.67
CA LEU A 26 3.86 -18.99 0.44
C LEU A 26 5.11 -19.25 -0.44
N ILE A 27 6.28 -19.34 0.19
CA ILE A 27 7.55 -19.61 -0.50
C ILE A 27 7.58 -21.03 -1.10
N LEU A 28 7.02 -22.01 -0.41
CA LEU A 28 6.93 -23.38 -0.91
C LEU A 28 5.96 -23.51 -2.10
N GLU A 29 4.87 -22.75 -2.07
CA GLU A 29 3.86 -22.73 -3.13
C GLU A 29 4.32 -21.93 -4.37
N ASN A 30 5.28 -20.98 -4.19
CA ASN A 30 5.81 -20.17 -5.28
C ASN A 30 7.34 -20.23 -5.34
N PRO A 31 7.93 -21.07 -6.19
CA PRO A 31 9.40 -21.24 -6.30
C PRO A 31 10.16 -19.98 -6.73
N ASN A 32 9.48 -18.95 -7.22
CA ASN A 32 10.10 -17.67 -7.57
C ASN A 32 10.42 -16.82 -6.33
N LEU A 33 9.77 -17.08 -5.20
CA LEU A 33 10.04 -16.39 -3.95
C LEU A 33 11.36 -16.85 -3.35
N LYS A 34 12.35 -15.97 -3.33
CA LYS A 34 13.73 -16.26 -2.90
C LYS A 34 14.16 -15.47 -1.69
N ILE A 35 13.37 -14.48 -1.29
CA ILE A 35 13.70 -13.58 -0.20
C ILE A 35 12.54 -13.55 0.80
N LEU A 36 12.89 -13.67 2.06
CA LEU A 36 12.00 -13.45 3.20
C LEU A 36 12.61 -12.37 4.08
N THR A 37 11.96 -11.22 4.15
CA THR A 37 12.44 -10.07 4.92
C THR A 37 11.60 -9.85 6.16
N PHE A 38 12.26 -9.76 7.30
CA PHE A 38 11.67 -9.24 8.53
C PHE A 38 11.94 -7.74 8.59
N LEU A 39 10.87 -6.95 8.52
CA LEU A 39 10.91 -5.51 8.67
C LEU A 39 10.38 -5.13 10.05
N VAL A 40 11.20 -4.44 10.84
CA VAL A 40 10.79 -3.93 12.15
C VAL A 40 10.91 -2.41 12.19
N TYR A 41 10.07 -1.77 13.01
CA TYR A 41 10.10 -0.31 13.12
C TYR A 41 11.39 0.19 13.78
N GLN A 42 11.85 -0.47 14.86
CA GLN A 42 13.04 -0.07 15.62
C GLN A 42 13.97 -1.25 15.93
N GLN A 43 15.27 -0.99 16.03
CA GLN A 43 16.26 -2.01 16.32
C GLN A 43 15.99 -2.79 17.63
N ARG A 44 15.48 -2.15 18.66
CA ARG A 44 15.12 -2.80 19.94
C ARG A 44 14.11 -3.93 19.80
N GLN A 45 13.29 -3.90 18.75
CA GLN A 45 12.28 -4.92 18.50
C GLN A 45 12.90 -6.23 17.98
N TYR A 46 14.10 -6.18 17.36
CA TYR A 46 14.78 -7.40 16.91
C TYR A 46 14.95 -8.42 18.02
N GLU A 47 15.52 -7.98 19.14
CA GLU A 47 15.88 -8.88 20.22
C GLU A 47 14.64 -9.52 20.85
N ALA A 48 13.54 -8.77 20.92
CA ALA A 48 12.30 -9.25 21.50
C ALA A 48 11.57 -10.27 20.61
N PHE A 49 11.53 -10.03 19.30
CA PHE A 49 10.64 -10.78 18.40
C PHE A 49 11.33 -11.94 17.69
N LEU A 50 12.59 -11.78 17.36
CA LEU A 50 13.30 -12.73 16.52
C LEU A 50 14.15 -13.73 17.32
N SER A 51 14.46 -13.44 18.58
CA SER A 51 15.14 -14.38 19.48
C SER A 51 14.33 -15.67 19.68
N GLU A 52 12.99 -15.55 19.67
CA GLU A 52 12.08 -16.71 19.78
C GLU A 52 12.18 -17.67 18.59
N MET A 53 12.69 -17.20 17.45
CA MET A 53 12.89 -17.97 16.24
C MET A 53 14.31 -18.54 16.12
N GLY A 54 15.14 -18.38 17.16
CA GLY A 54 16.52 -18.84 17.17
C GLY A 54 17.47 -17.93 16.38
N PHE A 55 17.06 -16.72 16.01
CA PHE A 55 17.96 -15.77 15.33
C PHE A 55 18.97 -15.21 16.34
N THR A 56 20.22 -15.19 15.93
CA THR A 56 21.35 -14.76 16.77
C THR A 56 21.71 -13.28 16.53
N LYS A 57 22.44 -12.68 17.46
CA LYS A 57 23.00 -11.33 17.26
C LYS A 57 23.84 -11.20 16.00
N GLN A 58 24.50 -12.30 15.57
CA GLN A 58 25.27 -12.29 14.33
C GLN A 58 24.39 -12.19 13.08
N HIS A 59 23.22 -12.83 13.08
CA HIS A 59 22.25 -12.70 11.99
C HIS A 59 21.78 -11.25 11.81
N TYR A 60 21.63 -10.48 12.90
CA TYR A 60 21.31 -9.05 12.82
C TYR A 60 22.44 -8.22 12.23
N LYS A 61 23.67 -8.45 12.72
CA LYS A 61 24.83 -7.70 12.25
C LYS A 61 25.06 -7.90 10.75
N ASN A 62 24.76 -9.08 10.25
CA ASN A 62 24.91 -9.44 8.84
C ASN A 62 23.69 -9.13 8.00
N HIS A 63 22.66 -8.47 8.56
CA HIS A 63 21.38 -8.22 7.91
C HIS A 63 20.67 -9.48 7.38
N GLY A 64 20.97 -10.64 7.93
CA GLY A 64 20.32 -11.90 7.58
C GLY A 64 21.30 -13.05 7.34
N PHE A 65 20.80 -14.08 6.68
CA PHE A 65 21.54 -15.30 6.31
C PHE A 65 20.83 -16.05 5.18
N VAL A 66 21.51 -17.03 4.59
CA VAL A 66 20.89 -17.94 3.60
C VAL A 66 20.49 -19.23 4.30
N ALA A 67 19.23 -19.62 4.19
CA ALA A 67 18.71 -20.84 4.73
C ALA A 67 19.18 -22.05 3.89
N LYS A 68 19.08 -23.28 4.44
CA LYS A 68 19.53 -24.51 3.77
C LYS A 68 18.86 -24.78 2.42
N ASN A 69 17.64 -24.29 2.23
CA ASN A 69 16.88 -24.38 0.98
C ASN A 69 17.20 -23.27 -0.04
N GLY A 70 18.21 -22.44 0.22
CA GLY A 70 18.62 -21.35 -0.67
C GLY A 70 17.84 -20.06 -0.51
N VAL A 71 16.80 -20.01 0.32
CA VAL A 71 16.03 -18.80 0.60
C VAL A 71 16.89 -17.85 1.43
N ARG A 72 16.99 -16.58 0.99
CA ARG A 72 17.66 -15.52 1.74
C ARG A 72 16.70 -14.95 2.78
N ILE A 73 17.05 -15.10 4.05
CA ILE A 73 16.33 -14.47 5.15
C ILE A 73 17.05 -13.16 5.48
N GLN A 74 16.31 -12.06 5.44
CA GLN A 74 16.82 -10.72 5.72
C GLN A 74 16.16 -10.13 6.95
N ILE A 75 16.87 -9.23 7.63
CA ILE A 75 16.41 -8.58 8.84
C ILE A 75 16.78 -7.11 8.76
N HIS A 76 15.76 -6.26 8.67
CA HIS A 76 15.94 -4.82 8.50
C HIS A 76 15.05 -4.01 9.45
N THR A 77 15.47 -2.79 9.73
CA THR A 77 14.57 -1.73 10.21
C THR A 77 14.03 -0.95 9.01
N ILE A 78 13.00 -0.14 9.23
CA ILE A 78 12.50 0.81 8.24
C ILE A 78 13.57 1.79 7.71
N LYS A 79 14.68 1.98 8.47
CA LYS A 79 15.78 2.85 8.07
C LYS A 79 16.82 2.16 7.20
N THR A 80 16.96 0.84 7.32
CA THR A 80 17.98 0.05 6.61
C THR A 80 17.39 -0.76 5.47
N TYR A 81 16.09 -0.85 5.36
CA TYR A 81 15.42 -1.57 4.29
C TYR A 81 15.31 -0.69 3.04
N ASN A 82 15.89 -1.17 1.95
CA ASN A 82 15.76 -0.57 0.63
C ASN A 82 15.56 -1.68 -0.41
N PRO A 83 14.31 -1.94 -0.82
CA PRO A 83 14.00 -2.99 -1.79
C PRO A 83 14.63 -2.73 -3.17
N ASP A 84 14.79 -1.46 -3.57
CA ASP A 84 15.34 -1.10 -4.89
C ASP A 84 16.83 -1.48 -5.07
N TYR A 85 17.51 -1.76 -3.97
CA TYR A 85 18.95 -2.04 -3.98
C TYR A 85 19.29 -3.52 -4.19
N GLN A 86 18.29 -4.41 -4.20
CA GLN A 86 18.59 -5.82 -4.03
C GLN A 86 18.58 -6.65 -5.32
N PHE A 87 17.81 -6.27 -6.33
CA PHE A 87 17.79 -6.99 -7.61
C PHE A 87 17.27 -6.13 -8.76
N VAL A 88 18.14 -5.70 -9.62
CA VAL A 88 17.75 -5.11 -10.91
C VAL A 88 17.34 -6.26 -11.83
N GLY A 89 16.05 -6.38 -12.13
CA GLY A 89 15.58 -7.14 -13.28
C GLY A 89 14.81 -8.45 -13.06
N SER A 90 14.35 -8.75 -11.82
CA SER A 90 13.49 -9.94 -11.63
C SER A 90 12.20 -9.60 -10.89
N PRO A 91 11.03 -9.96 -11.44
CA PRO A 91 9.76 -9.63 -10.79
C PRO A 91 9.43 -10.55 -9.61
N GLN A 92 8.90 -9.96 -8.53
CA GLN A 92 8.22 -10.59 -7.40
C GLN A 92 8.94 -11.80 -6.75
N HIS A 93 9.94 -11.54 -5.90
CA HIS A 93 10.66 -12.62 -5.19
C HIS A 93 10.68 -12.48 -3.70
N GLU A 94 10.05 -11.45 -3.17
CA GLU A 94 10.14 -11.13 -1.76
C GLU A 94 8.80 -11.32 -1.03
N VAL A 95 8.86 -11.94 0.13
CA VAL A 95 7.82 -11.90 1.15
C VAL A 95 8.31 -11.04 2.29
N LEU A 96 7.55 -9.99 2.63
CA LEU A 96 7.84 -9.07 3.71
C LEU A 96 7.01 -9.43 4.94
N ILE A 97 7.64 -9.63 6.10
CA ILE A 97 6.95 -9.72 7.40
C ILE A 97 7.21 -8.43 8.14
N ALA A 98 6.18 -7.59 8.26
CA ALA A 98 6.24 -6.30 8.92
C ALA A 98 5.78 -6.42 10.37
N VAL A 99 6.71 -6.31 11.33
CA VAL A 99 6.46 -6.49 12.76
C VAL A 99 6.36 -5.16 13.46
N GLY A 100 5.16 -4.77 13.87
CA GLY A 100 4.90 -3.50 14.55
C GLY A 100 5.31 -2.27 13.73
N VAL A 101 5.22 -2.38 12.41
CA VAL A 101 5.52 -1.27 11.50
C VAL A 101 4.25 -0.45 11.29
N PRO A 102 4.29 0.88 11.53
CA PRO A 102 3.14 1.74 11.30
C PRO A 102 2.72 1.77 9.83
N PRO A 103 1.41 1.93 9.52
CA PRO A 103 0.89 1.98 8.14
C PRO A 103 1.62 2.95 7.24
N ARG A 104 1.88 4.17 7.72
CA ARG A 104 2.60 5.21 6.98
C ARG A 104 3.98 4.78 6.49
N GLU A 105 4.64 3.87 7.19
CA GLU A 105 5.93 3.32 6.77
C GLU A 105 5.73 2.20 5.74
N LEU A 106 4.64 1.42 5.84
CA LEU A 106 4.30 0.37 4.88
C LEU A 106 3.87 0.95 3.52
N GLU A 107 3.20 2.09 3.53
CA GLU A 107 2.78 2.83 2.32
C GLU A 107 3.95 3.12 1.36
N LYS A 108 5.16 3.24 1.87
CA LYS A 108 6.37 3.47 1.06
C LYS A 108 6.76 2.28 0.18
N TYR A 109 6.21 1.11 0.48
CA TYR A 109 6.54 -0.15 -0.19
C TYR A 109 5.39 -0.69 -1.05
N GLU A 110 4.22 -0.04 -1.03
CA GLU A 110 3.02 -0.51 -1.73
C GLU A 110 3.22 -0.65 -3.25
N ASP A 111 3.96 0.27 -3.86
CA ASP A 111 4.21 0.30 -5.30
C ASP A 111 5.42 -0.54 -5.74
N LYS A 112 6.10 -1.21 -4.80
CA LYS A 112 7.29 -1.99 -5.13
C LYS A 112 6.92 -3.30 -5.81
N SER A 113 7.32 -3.43 -7.06
CA SER A 113 7.04 -4.61 -7.88
C SER A 113 7.70 -5.88 -7.37
N ASP A 114 8.82 -5.76 -6.63
CA ASP A 114 9.61 -6.88 -6.13
C ASP A 114 8.95 -7.59 -4.94
N ILE A 115 8.06 -6.90 -4.22
CA ILE A 115 7.36 -7.47 -3.06
C ILE A 115 6.09 -8.18 -3.54
N TYR A 116 6.11 -9.50 -3.44
CA TYR A 116 4.95 -10.34 -3.73
C TYR A 116 3.86 -10.21 -2.67
N ALA A 117 4.27 -10.30 -1.40
CA ALA A 117 3.35 -10.27 -0.28
C ALA A 117 3.94 -9.52 0.92
N CYS A 118 3.07 -8.81 1.65
CA CYS A 118 3.36 -8.22 2.95
C CYS A 118 2.48 -8.86 4.01
N ILE A 119 3.08 -9.45 5.04
CA ILE A 119 2.39 -10.01 6.20
C ILE A 119 2.52 -9.01 7.35
N VAL A 120 1.43 -8.36 7.72
CA VAL A 120 1.39 -7.35 8.76
C VAL A 120 1.11 -8.00 10.12
N ILE A 121 2.02 -7.81 11.06
CA ILE A 121 1.82 -8.12 12.47
C ILE A 121 1.67 -6.77 13.18
N PRO A 122 0.44 -6.30 13.44
CA PRO A 122 0.23 -4.97 14.00
C PRO A 122 0.72 -4.90 15.45
N TRP A 123 1.24 -3.74 15.84
CA TRP A 123 1.48 -3.45 17.27
C TRP A 123 0.15 -3.28 18.00
N LEU A 124 -0.73 -2.47 17.42
CA LEU A 124 -2.14 -2.32 17.77
C LEU A 124 -2.95 -2.44 16.46
N LEU A 125 -3.97 -3.29 16.46
CA LEU A 125 -4.77 -3.53 15.26
C LEU A 125 -5.43 -2.24 14.75
N ASP A 126 -6.00 -1.45 15.66
CA ASP A 126 -6.73 -0.22 15.31
C ASP A 126 -5.89 0.78 14.51
N GLU A 127 -4.58 0.83 14.75
CA GLU A 127 -3.66 1.70 14.01
C GLU A 127 -3.51 1.27 12.53
N ASN A 128 -3.83 0.01 12.20
CA ASN A 128 -3.63 -0.57 10.87
C ASN A 128 -4.93 -0.75 10.09
N VAL A 129 -6.09 -0.51 10.68
CA VAL A 129 -7.40 -0.82 10.07
C VAL A 129 -7.57 -0.19 8.68
N SER A 130 -7.27 1.10 8.52
CA SER A 130 -7.38 1.78 7.23
C SER A 130 -6.48 1.11 6.17
N PHE A 131 -5.21 0.86 6.49
CA PHE A 131 -4.27 0.18 5.59
C PHE A 131 -4.77 -1.22 5.20
N LEU A 132 -5.21 -2.01 6.16
CA LEU A 132 -5.71 -3.37 5.92
C LEU A 132 -6.98 -3.36 5.05
N ASN A 133 -7.88 -2.41 5.30
CA ASN A 133 -9.10 -2.24 4.52
C ASN A 133 -8.80 -1.85 3.07
N LEU A 134 -7.92 -0.86 2.85
CA LEU A 134 -7.53 -0.41 1.51
C LEU A 134 -6.96 -1.55 0.65
N HIS A 135 -6.29 -2.52 1.27
CA HIS A 135 -5.68 -3.66 0.59
C HIS A 135 -6.53 -4.93 0.61
N GLU A 136 -7.75 -4.89 1.15
CA GLU A 136 -8.59 -6.09 1.33
C GLU A 136 -7.78 -7.22 1.97
N ALA A 137 -7.00 -6.89 3.01
CA ALA A 137 -6.02 -7.77 3.62
C ALA A 137 -6.65 -9.08 4.09
N ILE A 138 -5.90 -10.18 3.91
CA ILE A 138 -6.36 -11.52 4.24
C ILE A 138 -5.80 -11.93 5.61
N ASN A 139 -6.69 -12.33 6.52
CA ASN A 139 -6.29 -12.92 7.79
C ASN A 139 -5.62 -14.28 7.57
N ILE A 140 -4.38 -14.44 8.03
CA ILE A 140 -3.60 -15.68 7.78
C ILE A 140 -4.12 -16.91 8.53
N GLU A 141 -4.94 -16.74 9.57
CA GLU A 141 -5.49 -17.83 10.35
C GLU A 141 -6.85 -18.31 9.84
N THR A 142 -7.73 -17.37 9.40
CA THR A 142 -9.08 -17.71 8.93
C THR A 142 -9.18 -17.77 7.41
N ASN A 143 -8.19 -17.20 6.70
CA ASN A 143 -8.21 -17.00 5.24
C ASN A 143 -9.37 -16.11 4.76
N GLU A 144 -9.91 -15.29 5.64
CA GLU A 144 -10.96 -14.31 5.32
C GLU A 144 -10.34 -12.96 5.03
N SER A 145 -10.85 -12.28 3.99
CA SER A 145 -10.44 -10.91 3.74
C SER A 145 -11.24 -9.93 4.60
N VAL A 146 -10.61 -8.79 4.91
CA VAL A 146 -11.29 -7.70 5.60
C VAL A 146 -12.43 -7.23 4.70
N ALA A 147 -13.67 -7.27 5.22
CA ALA A 147 -14.84 -6.76 4.49
C ALA A 147 -14.79 -5.23 4.48
N THR A 148 -14.63 -4.65 3.29
CA THR A 148 -14.66 -3.22 3.11
C THR A 148 -15.88 -2.82 2.29
N ASN A 149 -16.74 -1.97 2.88
CA ASN A 149 -17.88 -1.39 2.19
C ASN A 149 -17.66 0.11 2.04
N TYR A 150 -16.82 0.51 1.07
CA TYR A 150 -16.72 1.91 0.70
C TYR A 150 -17.91 2.29 -0.18
N ASN A 151 -18.72 3.24 0.27
CA ASN A 151 -19.79 3.82 -0.55
C ASN A 151 -19.21 4.93 -1.41
N ILE A 152 -18.94 4.62 -2.68
CA ILE A 152 -18.25 5.52 -3.60
C ILE A 152 -19.28 6.13 -4.57
N ASP A 153 -19.32 7.47 -4.62
CA ASP A 153 -20.13 8.18 -5.61
C ASP A 153 -19.61 7.86 -7.03
N GLN A 154 -20.50 7.50 -7.94
CA GLN A 154 -20.14 7.14 -9.32
C GLN A 154 -19.38 8.27 -10.04
N ARG A 155 -19.62 9.52 -9.66
CA ARG A 155 -18.88 10.67 -10.22
C ARG A 155 -17.40 10.65 -9.85
N VAL A 156 -17.04 10.10 -8.70
CA VAL A 156 -15.64 9.89 -8.28
C VAL A 156 -14.99 8.81 -9.13
N VAL A 157 -15.68 7.70 -9.36
CA VAL A 157 -15.22 6.61 -10.24
C VAL A 157 -14.93 7.14 -11.64
N ASN A 158 -15.89 7.88 -12.21
CA ASN A 158 -15.76 8.44 -13.55
C ASN A 158 -14.64 9.48 -13.64
N ALA A 159 -14.46 10.31 -12.60
CA ALA A 159 -13.36 11.28 -12.52
C ALA A 159 -11.99 10.60 -12.53
N ILE A 160 -11.83 9.51 -11.76
CA ILE A 160 -10.60 8.73 -11.71
C ILE A 160 -10.31 8.07 -13.05
N ASN A 161 -11.32 7.45 -13.67
CA ASN A 161 -11.19 6.82 -14.98
C ASN A 161 -10.81 7.83 -16.06
N TRP A 162 -11.42 9.02 -16.05
CA TRP A 162 -11.07 10.09 -16.97
C TRP A 162 -9.63 10.57 -16.77
N LEU A 163 -9.19 10.78 -15.52
CA LEU A 163 -7.81 11.14 -15.23
C LEU A 163 -6.84 10.06 -15.70
N LYS A 164 -7.15 8.79 -15.49
CA LYS A 164 -6.34 7.66 -15.96
C LYS A 164 -6.24 7.62 -17.48
N ALA A 165 -7.33 7.91 -18.21
CA ALA A 165 -7.36 7.89 -19.67
C ALA A 165 -6.64 9.09 -20.30
N THR A 166 -6.51 10.22 -19.60
CA THR A 166 -6.01 11.49 -20.15
C THR A 166 -4.67 11.94 -19.58
N SER A 167 -4.14 11.24 -18.60
CA SER A 167 -2.90 11.55 -17.88
C SER A 167 -2.06 10.30 -17.66
N TYR A 168 -0.86 10.46 -17.10
CA TYR A 168 0.03 9.37 -16.68
C TYR A 168 0.11 9.31 -15.12
N PRO A 169 -1.00 9.03 -14.43
CA PRO A 169 -1.07 9.15 -12.97
C PRO A 169 -0.10 8.23 -12.24
N ASN A 170 0.19 7.05 -12.78
CA ASN A 170 1.12 6.10 -12.17
C ASN A 170 2.59 6.55 -12.23
N GLU A 171 2.89 7.57 -13.00
CA GLU A 171 4.17 8.27 -12.99
C GLU A 171 4.16 9.50 -12.05
N GLY A 172 3.02 9.77 -11.37
CA GLY A 172 2.88 10.74 -10.28
C GLY A 172 2.48 12.15 -10.72
N TYR A 173 1.65 12.35 -11.73
CA TYR A 173 1.16 13.69 -12.17
C TYR A 173 2.25 14.79 -12.25
N HIS A 174 3.49 14.39 -12.56
CA HIS A 174 4.61 15.35 -12.58
C HIS A 174 4.62 16.24 -13.84
N HIS A 175 3.92 15.82 -14.90
CA HIS A 175 3.80 16.64 -16.07
C HIS A 175 2.82 17.81 -15.81
N PRO A 176 3.16 19.07 -16.16
CA PRO A 176 2.31 20.24 -15.86
C PRO A 176 0.86 20.14 -16.35
N ASN A 177 0.64 19.48 -17.50
CA ASN A 177 -0.71 19.27 -18.01
C ASN A 177 -1.50 18.24 -17.17
N ASP A 178 -0.84 17.22 -16.65
CA ASP A 178 -1.49 16.18 -15.82
C ASP A 178 -1.81 16.75 -14.44
N GLU A 179 -0.89 17.51 -13.86
CA GLU A 179 -1.15 18.24 -12.62
C GLU A 179 -2.33 19.22 -12.79
N LYS A 180 -2.36 19.97 -13.89
CA LYS A 180 -3.47 20.88 -14.21
C LYS A 180 -4.79 20.14 -14.31
N ARG A 181 -4.86 18.99 -15.03
CA ARG A 181 -6.07 18.17 -15.15
C ARG A 181 -6.55 17.66 -13.80
N LEU A 182 -5.62 17.19 -12.97
CA LEU A 182 -5.92 16.76 -11.61
C LEU A 182 -6.52 17.90 -10.78
N GLN A 183 -5.91 19.10 -10.81
CA GLN A 183 -6.40 20.28 -10.08
C GLN A 183 -7.78 20.75 -10.59
N GLU A 184 -7.99 20.78 -11.90
CA GLU A 184 -9.26 21.20 -12.50
C GLU A 184 -10.40 20.20 -12.19
N MET A 185 -10.12 18.87 -12.27
CA MET A 185 -11.09 17.84 -11.89
C MET A 185 -11.41 17.92 -10.39
N SER A 186 -10.39 18.10 -9.55
CA SER A 186 -10.57 18.26 -8.10
C SER A 186 -11.46 19.48 -7.77
N ASN A 187 -11.21 20.62 -8.43
CA ASN A 187 -12.05 21.80 -8.28
C ASN A 187 -13.49 21.58 -8.76
N ALA A 188 -13.69 20.79 -9.82
CA ALA A 188 -15.00 20.49 -10.34
C ALA A 188 -15.80 19.59 -9.36
N LEU A 189 -15.17 18.56 -8.79
CA LEU A 189 -15.78 17.73 -7.74
C LEU A 189 -16.22 18.60 -6.55
N ALA A 190 -15.37 19.52 -6.11
CA ALA A 190 -15.70 20.45 -5.03
C ALA A 190 -16.80 21.45 -5.42
N HIS A 191 -16.79 21.96 -6.66
CA HIS A 191 -17.80 22.90 -7.16
C HIS A 191 -19.21 22.28 -7.19
N TYR A 192 -19.31 21.01 -7.57
CA TYR A 192 -20.57 20.25 -7.63
C TYR A 192 -20.88 19.51 -6.32
N SER A 193 -20.18 19.83 -5.25
CA SER A 193 -20.37 19.26 -3.90
C SER A 193 -20.47 17.72 -3.92
N VAL A 194 -19.59 17.08 -4.69
CA VAL A 194 -19.49 15.62 -4.72
C VAL A 194 -18.95 15.15 -3.37
N PRO A 195 -19.66 14.25 -2.65
CA PRO A 195 -19.15 13.76 -1.37
C PRO A 195 -17.87 12.95 -1.58
N LEU A 196 -16.85 13.26 -0.77
CA LEU A 196 -15.53 12.64 -0.84
C LEU A 196 -15.10 12.18 0.55
N ASP A 197 -14.69 10.92 0.64
CA ASP A 197 -13.95 10.39 1.76
C ASP A 197 -12.57 9.95 1.29
N TYR A 198 -11.54 10.27 2.06
CA TYR A 198 -10.14 10.08 1.65
C TYR A 198 -9.82 8.61 1.33
N ASP A 199 -10.18 7.70 2.25
CA ASP A 199 -9.88 6.28 2.07
C ASP A 199 -10.72 5.67 0.94
N SER A 200 -11.98 6.10 0.78
CA SER A 200 -12.83 5.71 -0.34
C SER A 200 -12.26 6.09 -1.70
N VAL A 201 -11.65 7.28 -1.81
CA VAL A 201 -11.00 7.72 -3.06
C VAL A 201 -9.75 6.89 -3.35
N ILE A 202 -8.92 6.59 -2.33
CA ILE A 202 -7.74 5.73 -2.50
C ILE A 202 -8.18 4.34 -2.95
N TYR A 203 -9.12 3.74 -2.24
CA TYR A 203 -9.67 2.43 -2.59
C TYR A 203 -10.19 2.39 -4.03
N CYS A 204 -10.98 3.39 -4.42
CA CYS A 204 -11.49 3.54 -5.78
C CYS A 204 -10.36 3.62 -6.81
N GLY A 205 -9.34 4.43 -6.55
CA GLY A 205 -8.17 4.57 -7.42
C GLY A 205 -7.45 3.25 -7.65
N MET A 206 -7.14 2.52 -6.57
CA MET A 206 -6.47 1.22 -6.63
C MET A 206 -7.30 0.19 -7.40
N HIS A 207 -8.62 0.11 -7.18
CA HIS A 207 -9.52 -0.82 -7.87
C HIS A 207 -9.76 -0.45 -9.34
N ASN A 208 -9.53 0.80 -9.73
CA ASN A 208 -9.55 1.23 -11.12
C ASN A 208 -8.14 1.20 -11.76
N GLY A 209 -7.15 0.58 -11.12
CA GLY A 209 -5.84 0.29 -11.67
C GLY A 209 -4.83 1.44 -11.59
N LEU A 210 -5.03 2.38 -10.67
CA LEU A 210 -3.97 3.28 -10.25
C LEU A 210 -3.03 2.57 -9.26
N LEU A 211 -1.76 2.94 -9.28
CA LEU A 211 -0.85 2.56 -8.21
C LEU A 211 -1.29 3.19 -6.87
N PRO A 212 -1.02 2.56 -5.72
CA PRO A 212 -1.36 3.11 -4.41
C PRO A 212 -0.87 4.55 -4.18
N SER A 213 0.35 4.89 -4.56
CA SER A 213 0.87 6.26 -4.45
C SER A 213 0.08 7.27 -5.30
N ALA A 214 -0.26 6.90 -6.53
CA ALA A 214 -1.08 7.73 -7.42
C ALA A 214 -2.51 7.90 -6.88
N SER A 215 -3.09 6.85 -6.30
CA SER A 215 -4.40 6.89 -5.64
C SER A 215 -4.39 7.84 -4.44
N ARG A 216 -3.34 7.79 -3.61
CA ARG A 216 -3.16 8.73 -2.49
C ARG A 216 -2.98 10.17 -2.96
N GLN A 217 -2.21 10.39 -4.02
CA GLN A 217 -2.03 11.71 -4.62
C GLN A 217 -3.36 12.27 -5.13
N THR A 218 -4.15 11.45 -5.81
CA THR A 218 -5.50 11.80 -6.29
C THR A 218 -6.42 12.14 -5.13
N ALA A 219 -6.48 11.31 -4.08
CA ALA A 219 -7.30 11.54 -2.90
C ALA A 219 -6.91 12.83 -2.17
N ASN A 220 -5.61 13.08 -2.02
CA ASN A 220 -5.10 14.33 -1.44
C ASN A 220 -5.58 15.57 -2.24
N ALA A 221 -5.51 15.51 -3.57
CA ALA A 221 -5.97 16.61 -4.42
C ALA A 221 -7.48 16.83 -4.31
N PHE A 222 -8.27 15.77 -4.37
CA PHE A 222 -9.73 15.82 -4.30
C PHE A 222 -10.21 16.42 -2.97
N VAL A 223 -9.70 15.89 -1.84
CA VAL A 223 -10.08 16.37 -0.51
C VAL A 223 -9.57 17.79 -0.25
N LYS A 224 -8.35 18.12 -0.70
CA LYS A 224 -7.81 19.49 -0.56
C LYS A 224 -8.66 20.52 -1.30
N ALA A 225 -9.17 20.19 -2.49
CA ALA A 225 -10.01 21.10 -3.27
C ALA A 225 -11.36 21.41 -2.59
N GLN A 226 -11.89 20.51 -1.75
CA GLN A 226 -13.08 20.77 -0.94
C GLN A 226 -12.84 21.85 0.12
N GLN A 227 -11.63 21.89 0.68
CA GLN A 227 -11.27 22.90 1.68
C GLN A 227 -10.91 24.23 1.01
N ARG A 228 -10.12 24.17 -0.06
CA ARG A 228 -9.65 25.32 -0.81
C ARG A 228 -9.37 24.95 -2.26
N LYS A 229 -10.16 25.46 -3.19
CA LYS A 229 -9.95 25.25 -4.63
C LYS A 229 -8.54 25.61 -5.06
N PHE A 230 -7.99 24.84 -5.98
CA PHE A 230 -6.69 25.14 -6.58
C PHE A 230 -6.77 26.39 -7.45
N PRO A 231 -5.76 27.27 -7.41
CA PRO A 231 -5.64 28.36 -8.36
C PRO A 231 -5.29 27.79 -9.76
N VAL A 232 -6.21 27.91 -10.70
CA VAL A 232 -6.00 27.47 -12.09
C VAL A 232 -5.86 28.70 -12.98
N LYS A 233 -4.91 28.69 -13.90
CA LYS A 233 -4.75 29.79 -14.89
C LYS A 233 -5.90 29.73 -15.88
N GLY A 234 -6.58 30.87 -16.05
CA GLY A 234 -7.72 31.02 -16.95
C GLY A 234 -9.05 30.61 -16.29
N GLU A 235 -10.11 30.63 -17.09
CA GLU A 235 -11.44 30.23 -16.66
C GLU A 235 -11.55 28.71 -16.66
N GLN A 236 -12.01 28.12 -15.55
CA GLN A 236 -12.22 26.69 -15.46
C GLN A 236 -13.54 26.30 -16.12
N ASN A 237 -13.49 25.34 -17.05
CA ASN A 237 -14.68 24.83 -17.74
C ASN A 237 -15.42 23.78 -16.90
N TYR A 238 -16.11 24.21 -15.85
CA TYR A 238 -16.91 23.32 -14.99
C TYR A 238 -17.93 22.47 -15.74
N PRO A 239 -18.68 22.96 -16.76
CA PRO A 239 -19.61 22.13 -17.53
C PRO A 239 -18.93 20.97 -18.26
N PHE A 240 -17.70 21.15 -18.75
CA PHE A 240 -16.92 20.06 -19.35
C PHE A 240 -16.63 18.96 -18.34
N TYR A 241 -16.08 19.32 -17.18
CA TYR A 241 -15.75 18.36 -16.13
C TYR A 241 -16.99 17.68 -15.56
N LYS A 242 -18.12 18.39 -15.45
CA LYS A 242 -19.40 17.80 -15.07
C LYS A 242 -19.79 16.64 -16.02
N ARG A 243 -19.70 16.87 -17.32
CA ARG A 243 -19.98 15.81 -18.31
C ARG A 243 -19.07 14.60 -18.12
N MET A 244 -17.75 14.82 -17.91
CA MET A 244 -16.82 13.71 -17.68
C MET A 244 -17.14 12.90 -16.44
N MET A 245 -17.61 13.54 -15.36
CA MET A 245 -18.04 12.87 -14.14
C MET A 245 -19.39 12.13 -14.30
N GLU A 246 -20.27 12.60 -15.17
CA GLU A 246 -21.62 12.02 -15.39
C GLU A 246 -21.64 11.00 -16.53
N THR A 247 -20.64 10.97 -17.41
CA THR A 247 -20.57 10.00 -18.52
C THR A 247 -20.29 8.61 -17.95
N LYS A 248 -21.19 7.67 -18.18
CA LYS A 248 -20.93 6.25 -17.95
C LYS A 248 -20.02 5.79 -19.09
N GLU A 249 -18.81 5.31 -18.77
CA GLU A 249 -18.03 4.56 -19.73
C GLU A 249 -18.83 3.32 -20.14
N HIS A 250 -18.95 3.14 -21.43
CA HIS A 250 -19.54 1.95 -22.03
C HIS A 250 -18.50 0.86 -22.22
#